data_b62555fcf5b1b6be27d5a3af79ca4f75
#
_entry.id   b62555fcf5b1b6be27d5a3af79ca4f75
#
_cell.length_a   1.000
_cell.length_b   1.000
_cell.length_c   1.000
_cell.angle_alpha   90.00
_cell.angle_beta   90.00
_cell.angle_gamma   90.00
#
_symmetry.space_group_name_H-M   'P 1'
#
loop_
_entity.id
_entity.type
_entity.pdbx_description
1 polymer ?
#
loop_
_entity_poly.entity_id
_entity_poly.type
_entity_poly.pdbx_seq_one_letter_code
_entity_poly.pdbx_strand_id
1 'polypeptide(L)'
;MSSDLKDVIVPRPYKKGLRTGYTTGTCAAAATKAAMCTLIKKEKLESITVTLPRGGSAPIKIAWINDNDENAVTAAVIKDAGDDPDVTDGAEICSTVSILERSMDIVIRGGNGVGIVTKPGLGLEIGKAAINKVPMSMIRQAVTEVKGSMQTNFGISVVISVSKGEEIAKKTDNPRLGILGGISILGTTGIVIPYSTSSFAASIRQSIDVSFAMKSFCVVLTTGGRSEDFARELFHDDIPDHSYIQIGDFVGYSVRQCANKKIKKAIVAGFIGKLTKMAMGVKQTHVKGSHVDMDFLGHMASRCGAGDEIVTMIKTANTAR
;
A
#
# COMPACT_ATOMS: atom_id res chain seq x y z
N MET A 1 -16.64 3.04 5.75
CA MET A 1 -15.57 2.05 6.05
C MET A 1 -16.27 0.74 6.31
N SER A 2 -16.06 -0.21 5.43
CA SER A 2 -16.85 -1.42 5.37
C SER A 2 -16.63 -2.31 6.59
N SER A 3 -17.70 -3.01 6.99
CA SER A 3 -17.74 -4.06 8.00
C SER A 3 -16.73 -5.20 7.77
N ASP A 4 -16.12 -5.24 6.59
CA ASP A 4 -15.26 -6.32 6.11
C ASP A 4 -13.94 -6.49 6.88
N LEU A 5 -13.46 -5.44 7.57
CA LEU A 5 -12.25 -5.53 8.39
C LEU A 5 -12.50 -6.06 9.81
N LYS A 6 -13.77 -6.09 10.28
CA LYS A 6 -14.10 -6.57 11.61
C LYS A 6 -13.90 -8.09 11.78
N ASP A 7 -13.93 -8.82 10.68
CA ASP A 7 -13.80 -10.29 10.67
C ASP A 7 -12.37 -10.79 10.41
N VAL A 8 -11.41 -9.90 10.23
CA VAL A 8 -10.01 -10.27 10.21
C VAL A 8 -9.59 -10.54 11.65
N ILE A 9 -9.54 -11.83 12.02
CA ILE A 9 -8.94 -12.25 13.29
C ILE A 9 -7.46 -11.95 13.18
N VAL A 10 -7.09 -10.78 13.65
CA VAL A 10 -5.70 -10.33 13.72
C VAL A 10 -5.12 -10.88 15.00
N PRO A 11 -4.09 -11.76 14.95
CA PRO A 11 -3.31 -12.03 16.13
C PRO A 11 -2.69 -10.70 16.56
N ARG A 12 -3.06 -10.21 17.72
CA ARG A 12 -2.41 -9.04 18.29
C ARG A 12 -0.94 -9.33 18.40
N PRO A 13 -0.09 -8.62 17.72
CA PRO A 13 0.95 -7.94 18.42
C PRO A 13 1.36 -6.65 17.73
N TYR A 14 0.86 -5.55 18.18
CA TYR A 14 1.72 -4.40 18.24
C TYR A 14 2.78 -4.70 19.28
N LYS A 15 4.04 -4.75 18.91
CA LYS A 15 5.11 -4.55 19.88
C LYS A 15 4.84 -3.16 20.46
N LYS A 16 4.43 -3.09 21.74
CA LYS A 16 4.35 -1.83 22.46
C LYS A 16 5.70 -1.13 22.28
N GLY A 17 5.68 0.14 21.85
CA GLY A 17 6.88 0.97 21.77
C GLY A 17 7.43 1.23 20.37
N LEU A 18 6.82 0.73 19.28
CA LEU A 18 7.24 1.09 17.93
C LEU A 18 6.78 2.51 17.57
N ARG A 19 7.67 3.27 16.93
CA ARG A 19 7.43 4.64 16.48
C ARG A 19 6.60 4.62 15.18
N THR A 20 5.51 5.38 15.16
CA THR A 20 4.71 5.62 13.96
C THR A 20 5.43 6.60 13.04
N GLY A 21 5.09 6.56 11.75
CA GLY A 21 5.57 7.49 10.74
C GLY A 21 4.44 8.19 10.00
N TYR A 22 4.79 8.82 8.88
CA TYR A 22 3.86 9.57 8.05
C TYR A 22 3.72 8.96 6.66
N THR A 23 2.51 9.04 6.10
CA THR A 23 2.23 8.52 4.76
C THR A 23 2.79 9.45 3.67
N THR A 24 2.95 8.93 2.44
CA THR A 24 3.31 9.75 1.27
C THR A 24 2.31 10.89 1.06
N GLY A 25 1.03 10.66 1.37
CA GLY A 25 -0.02 11.70 1.31
C GLY A 25 0.18 12.84 2.31
N THR A 26 0.58 12.52 3.54
CA THR A 26 0.89 13.53 4.57
C THR A 26 2.11 14.35 4.18
N CYS A 27 3.16 13.71 3.68
CA CYS A 27 4.36 14.39 3.21
C CYS A 27 4.05 15.32 2.03
N ALA A 28 3.25 14.87 1.06
CA ALA A 28 2.82 15.68 -0.07
C ALA A 28 1.99 16.91 0.36
N ALA A 29 1.06 16.73 1.30
CA ALA A 29 0.27 17.84 1.84
C ALA A 29 1.16 18.84 2.61
N ALA A 30 2.14 18.36 3.39
CA ALA A 30 3.09 19.20 4.12
C ALA A 30 3.97 20.01 3.17
N ALA A 31 4.57 19.37 2.17
CA ALA A 31 5.34 20.04 1.14
C ALA A 31 4.49 21.10 0.39
N THR A 32 3.24 20.76 0.05
CA THR A 32 2.32 21.71 -0.58
C THR A 32 2.04 22.92 0.31
N LYS A 33 1.74 22.69 1.60
CA LYS A 33 1.45 23.76 2.54
C LYS A 33 2.63 24.69 2.75
N ALA A 34 3.86 24.14 2.85
CA ALA A 34 5.09 24.90 2.98
C ALA A 34 5.36 25.74 1.71
N ALA A 35 5.26 25.14 0.53
CA ALA A 35 5.41 25.85 -0.74
C ALA A 35 4.38 26.98 -0.88
N MET A 36 3.12 26.75 -0.47
CA MET A 36 2.06 27.77 -0.45
C MET A 36 2.38 28.91 0.51
N CYS A 37 2.85 28.63 1.74
CA CYS A 37 3.25 29.67 2.70
C CYS A 37 4.36 30.55 2.12
N THR A 38 5.37 29.93 1.50
CA THR A 38 6.48 30.69 0.88
C THR A 38 6.00 31.50 -0.33
N LEU A 39 5.18 30.90 -1.23
CA LEU A 39 4.69 31.60 -2.41
C LEU A 39 3.81 32.81 -2.06
N ILE A 40 2.87 32.64 -1.14
CA ILE A 40 1.82 33.64 -0.84
C ILE A 40 2.23 34.58 0.28
N LYS A 41 2.81 34.05 1.38
CA LYS A 41 3.13 34.84 2.57
C LYS A 41 4.59 35.26 2.64
N LYS A 42 5.42 34.74 1.71
CA LYS A 42 6.90 34.94 1.72
C LYS A 42 7.56 34.42 3.00
N GLU A 43 6.97 33.42 3.64
CA GLU A 43 7.47 32.78 4.86
C GLU A 43 8.16 31.45 4.51
N LYS A 44 9.45 31.32 4.84
CA LYS A 44 10.18 30.03 4.77
C LYS A 44 10.14 29.39 6.15
N LEU A 45 9.52 28.21 6.21
CA LEU A 45 9.29 27.49 7.45
C LEU A 45 10.18 26.23 7.50
N GLU A 46 10.81 25.97 8.63
CA GLU A 46 11.56 24.74 8.87
C GLU A 46 10.64 23.53 9.16
N SER A 47 9.43 23.82 9.63
CA SER A 47 8.40 22.82 9.88
C SER A 47 7.01 23.38 9.63
N ILE A 48 6.08 22.51 9.28
CA ILE A 48 4.68 22.87 9.03
C ILE A 48 3.73 21.89 9.70
N THR A 49 2.64 22.38 10.25
CA THR A 49 1.59 21.55 10.82
C THR A 49 0.54 21.21 9.77
N VAL A 50 0.27 19.91 9.59
CA VAL A 50 -0.72 19.38 8.66
C VAL A 50 -1.87 18.73 9.41
N THR A 51 -3.11 19.05 9.03
CA THR A 51 -4.32 18.40 9.54
C THR A 51 -4.41 16.96 9.01
N LEU A 52 -4.64 16.00 9.90
CA LEU A 52 -4.74 14.58 9.55
C LEU A 52 -6.19 14.17 9.26
N PRO A 53 -6.43 13.20 8.35
CA PRO A 53 -7.78 12.81 7.91
C PRO A 53 -8.71 12.28 9.00
N ARG A 54 -8.15 11.72 10.08
CA ARG A 54 -8.92 11.20 11.23
C ARG A 54 -9.02 12.17 12.40
N GLY A 55 -8.65 13.42 12.19
CA GLY A 55 -8.55 14.44 13.22
C GLY A 55 -7.15 14.52 13.84
N GLY A 56 -6.91 15.64 14.53
CA GLY A 56 -5.58 15.99 15.01
C GLY A 56 -4.70 16.58 13.93
N SER A 57 -3.46 16.84 14.28
CA SER A 57 -2.47 17.44 13.39
C SER A 57 -1.08 16.85 13.64
N ALA A 58 -0.20 16.99 12.65
CA ALA A 58 1.17 16.51 12.70
C ALA A 58 2.16 17.60 12.31
N PRO A 59 3.17 17.87 13.12
CA PRO A 59 4.29 18.71 12.73
C PRO A 59 5.22 17.93 11.80
N ILE A 60 5.46 18.44 10.60
CA ILE A 60 6.31 17.83 9.58
C ILE A 60 7.49 18.76 9.31
N LYS A 61 8.70 18.21 9.42
CA LYS A 61 9.94 18.94 9.09
C LYS A 61 10.03 19.13 7.57
N ILE A 62 10.37 20.33 7.15
CA ILE A 62 10.66 20.67 5.74
C ILE A 62 12.15 20.42 5.48
N ALA A 63 12.46 19.69 4.44
CA ALA A 63 13.83 19.37 4.08
C ALA A 63 14.51 20.59 3.42
N TRP A 64 13.83 21.19 2.45
CA TRP A 64 14.29 22.37 1.75
C TRP A 64 13.13 23.09 1.04
N ILE A 65 13.34 24.36 0.70
CA ILE A 65 12.44 25.19 -0.10
C ILE A 65 13.25 25.89 -1.17
N ASN A 66 12.80 25.80 -2.42
CA ASN A 66 13.34 26.52 -3.56
C ASN A 66 12.28 27.52 -4.07
N ASP A 67 12.59 28.81 -4.01
CA ASP A 67 11.74 29.94 -4.40
C ASP A 67 12.44 30.86 -5.42
N ASN A 68 13.34 30.30 -6.22
CA ASN A 68 14.08 31.04 -7.24
C ASN A 68 13.20 31.53 -8.41
N ASP A 69 11.96 31.04 -8.51
CA ASP A 69 10.98 31.48 -9.48
C ASP A 69 9.89 32.30 -8.75
N GLU A 70 9.64 33.54 -9.20
CA GLU A 70 8.65 34.42 -8.58
C GLU A 70 7.22 33.86 -8.63
N ASN A 71 6.91 33.03 -9.63
CA ASN A 71 5.59 32.46 -9.86
C ASN A 71 5.46 31.01 -9.40
N ALA A 72 6.54 30.38 -8.95
CA ALA A 72 6.54 29.00 -8.52
C ALA A 72 7.49 28.75 -7.34
N VAL A 73 7.03 27.99 -6.37
CA VAL A 73 7.82 27.54 -5.22
C VAL A 73 7.76 26.03 -5.10
N THR A 74 8.90 25.40 -4.88
CA THR A 74 9.01 24.00 -4.58
C THR A 74 9.45 23.79 -3.14
N ALA A 75 8.75 22.98 -2.37
CA ALA A 75 9.18 22.52 -1.07
C ALA A 75 9.28 20.99 -1.03
N ALA A 76 10.15 20.46 -0.19
CA ALA A 76 10.39 19.04 -0.05
C ALA A 76 10.29 18.57 1.39
N VAL A 77 9.81 17.35 1.55
CA VAL A 77 9.75 16.61 2.81
C VAL A 77 10.41 15.25 2.62
N ILE A 78 11.30 14.88 3.53
CA ILE A 78 11.81 13.50 3.59
C ILE A 78 10.81 12.67 4.38
N LYS A 79 10.28 11.63 3.74
CA LYS A 79 9.32 10.74 4.39
C LYS A 79 9.99 9.95 5.50
N ASP A 80 9.39 10.00 6.68
CA ASP A 80 9.73 9.18 7.83
C ASP A 80 8.60 8.17 8.06
N ALA A 81 8.88 6.89 7.83
CA ALA A 81 7.91 5.80 8.02
C ALA A 81 7.86 5.27 9.46
N GLY A 82 8.65 5.82 10.37
CA GLY A 82 8.79 5.27 11.71
C GLY A 82 9.57 3.96 11.71
N ASP A 83 9.12 3.00 12.50
CA ASP A 83 9.72 1.67 12.57
C ASP A 83 9.08 0.67 11.61
N ASP A 84 8.30 1.14 10.62
CA ASP A 84 7.73 0.29 9.57
C ASP A 84 8.78 0.01 8.49
N PRO A 85 8.92 -1.24 8.01
CA PRO A 85 9.82 -1.58 6.91
C PRO A 85 9.26 -1.12 5.54
N ASP A 86 8.83 0.12 5.46
CA ASP A 86 8.23 0.73 4.28
C ASP A 86 9.31 1.06 3.25
N VAL A 87 9.16 0.53 2.04
CA VAL A 87 10.09 0.78 0.92
C VAL A 87 10.21 2.28 0.58
N THR A 88 9.19 3.07 0.91
CA THR A 88 9.17 4.52 0.68
C THR A 88 9.75 5.33 1.85
N ASP A 89 10.31 4.69 2.88
CA ASP A 89 11.04 5.40 3.93
C ASP A 89 12.23 6.16 3.35
N GLY A 90 12.49 7.37 3.82
CA GLY A 90 13.54 8.25 3.27
C GLY A 90 13.24 8.85 1.89
N ALA A 91 12.10 8.55 1.27
CA ALA A 91 11.74 9.16 -0.01
C ALA A 91 11.55 10.67 0.12
N GLU A 92 12.19 11.42 -0.79
CA GLU A 92 12.02 12.86 -0.90
C GLU A 92 10.77 13.18 -1.72
N ILE A 93 9.76 13.74 -1.06
CA ILE A 93 8.48 14.11 -1.65
C ILE A 93 8.42 15.62 -1.81
N CYS A 94 8.35 16.06 -3.06
CA CYS A 94 8.35 17.46 -3.44
C CYS A 94 6.95 17.91 -3.85
N SER A 95 6.62 19.16 -3.58
CA SER A 95 5.46 19.84 -4.13
C SER A 95 5.88 21.16 -4.75
N THR A 96 5.65 21.32 -6.03
CA THR A 96 5.80 22.60 -6.75
C THR A 96 4.43 23.25 -6.85
N VAL A 97 4.32 24.45 -6.32
CA VAL A 97 3.09 25.25 -6.32
C VAL A 97 3.30 26.49 -7.16
N SER A 98 2.35 26.78 -8.05
CA SER A 98 2.37 27.97 -8.90
C SER A 98 1.00 28.62 -9.02
N ILE A 99 0.97 29.90 -9.34
CA ILE A 99 -0.26 30.69 -9.54
C ILE A 99 -0.84 30.40 -10.93
N LEU A 100 -2.17 30.28 -11.00
CA LEU A 100 -2.95 30.20 -12.22
C LEU A 100 -3.77 31.49 -12.39
N GLU A 101 -3.29 32.42 -13.16
CA GLU A 101 -3.89 33.76 -13.31
C GLU A 101 -5.29 33.75 -13.93
N ARG A 102 -5.61 32.76 -14.77
CA ARG A 102 -6.83 32.68 -15.56
C ARG A 102 -7.85 31.66 -15.06
N SER A 103 -7.67 31.16 -13.86
CA SER A 103 -8.55 30.16 -13.25
C SER A 103 -8.62 30.39 -11.74
N MET A 104 -9.75 30.03 -11.14
CA MET A 104 -9.92 29.99 -9.68
C MET A 104 -9.70 28.60 -9.10
N ASP A 105 -9.38 27.62 -9.94
CA ASP A 105 -9.29 26.21 -9.57
C ASP A 105 -8.01 25.86 -8.80
N ILE A 106 -8.09 24.79 -8.04
CA ILE A 106 -6.93 24.09 -7.51
C ILE A 106 -6.69 22.86 -8.38
N VAL A 107 -5.66 22.91 -9.21
CA VAL A 107 -5.29 21.82 -10.12
C VAL A 107 -4.12 21.04 -9.51
N ILE A 108 -4.34 19.74 -9.23
CA ILE A 108 -3.32 18.87 -8.63
C ILE A 108 -2.92 17.81 -9.64
N ARG A 109 -1.62 17.66 -9.88
CA ARG A 109 -1.03 16.70 -10.84
C ARG A 109 0.13 15.94 -10.21
N GLY A 110 0.41 14.76 -10.74
CA GLY A 110 1.68 14.07 -10.49
C GLY A 110 2.73 14.52 -11.50
N GLY A 111 3.93 14.69 -11.01
CA GLY A 111 5.15 14.94 -11.76
C GLY A 111 6.07 13.72 -11.72
N ASN A 112 7.36 13.95 -11.91
CA ASN A 112 8.37 12.89 -11.95
C ASN A 112 8.34 12.04 -10.68
N GLY A 113 8.44 10.71 -10.84
CA GLY A 113 8.47 9.76 -9.74
C GLY A 113 7.13 9.49 -9.05
N VAL A 114 6.03 10.15 -9.48
CA VAL A 114 4.67 9.75 -9.13
C VAL A 114 4.12 8.87 -10.24
N GLY A 115 3.66 7.69 -9.90
CA GLY A 115 3.21 6.70 -10.88
C GLY A 115 1.93 7.10 -11.60
N ILE A 116 1.75 6.57 -12.81
CA ILE A 116 0.55 6.73 -13.62
C ILE A 116 -0.25 5.42 -13.57
N VAL A 117 -1.55 5.54 -13.37
CA VAL A 117 -2.50 4.41 -13.35
C VAL A 117 -2.71 3.89 -14.77
N THR A 118 -2.44 2.60 -15.00
CA THR A 118 -2.60 1.95 -16.31
C THR A 118 -3.61 0.80 -16.30
N LYS A 119 -3.99 0.30 -15.10
CA LYS A 119 -4.96 -0.79 -14.95
C LYS A 119 -6.18 -0.32 -14.16
N PRO A 120 -7.38 -0.86 -14.46
CA PRO A 120 -8.58 -0.59 -13.66
C PRO A 120 -8.51 -1.33 -12.30
N GLY A 121 -9.41 -0.96 -11.37
CA GLY A 121 -9.55 -1.66 -10.07
C GLY A 121 -9.01 -0.89 -8.88
N LEU A 122 -8.17 0.12 -9.08
CA LEU A 122 -7.58 0.94 -8.02
C LEU A 122 -8.53 2.02 -7.46
N GLY A 123 -9.70 2.21 -8.08
CA GLY A 123 -10.58 3.33 -7.75
C GLY A 123 -10.03 4.70 -8.17
N LEU A 124 -9.03 4.69 -9.04
CA LEU A 124 -8.40 5.83 -9.68
C LEU A 124 -8.64 5.77 -11.20
N GLU A 125 -8.63 6.92 -11.84
CA GLU A 125 -8.83 7.05 -13.29
C GLU A 125 -7.55 6.61 -14.04
N ILE A 126 -7.72 5.79 -15.07
CA ILE A 126 -6.61 5.36 -15.95
C ILE A 126 -6.03 6.59 -16.67
N GLY A 127 -4.72 6.63 -16.78
CA GLY A 127 -3.97 7.74 -17.37
C GLY A 127 -3.70 8.90 -16.40
N LYS A 128 -4.27 8.88 -15.19
CA LYS A 128 -4.01 9.90 -14.17
C LYS A 128 -2.91 9.46 -13.20
N ALA A 129 -2.35 10.44 -12.50
CA ALA A 129 -1.38 10.19 -11.45
C ALA A 129 -1.96 9.34 -10.32
N ALA A 130 -1.17 8.45 -9.77
CA ALA A 130 -1.53 7.58 -8.66
C ALA A 130 -1.55 8.36 -7.32
N ILE A 131 -2.42 9.38 -7.25
CA ILE A 131 -2.69 10.15 -6.03
C ILE A 131 -4.08 9.77 -5.54
N ASN A 132 -4.14 9.07 -4.41
CA ASN A 132 -5.39 8.57 -3.86
C ASN A 132 -6.30 9.71 -3.36
N LYS A 133 -7.60 9.44 -3.22
CA LYS A 133 -8.62 10.44 -2.87
C LYS A 133 -8.33 11.19 -1.57
N VAL A 134 -7.86 10.49 -0.53
CA VAL A 134 -7.54 11.11 0.77
C VAL A 134 -6.35 12.05 0.66
N PRO A 135 -5.16 11.65 0.14
CA PRO A 135 -4.08 12.58 -0.18
C PRO A 135 -4.50 13.75 -1.06
N MET A 136 -5.29 13.50 -2.10
CA MET A 136 -5.83 14.55 -2.96
C MET A 136 -6.61 15.61 -2.16
N SER A 137 -7.45 15.15 -1.22
CA SER A 137 -8.19 16.04 -0.30
C SER A 137 -7.26 16.78 0.66
N MET A 138 -6.25 16.12 1.21
CA MET A 138 -5.27 16.74 2.12
C MET A 138 -4.46 17.83 1.42
N ILE A 139 -4.00 17.59 0.19
CA ILE A 139 -3.28 18.57 -0.62
C ILE A 139 -4.18 19.78 -0.92
N ARG A 140 -5.41 19.52 -1.31
CA ARG A 140 -6.42 20.58 -1.57
C ARG A 140 -6.70 21.40 -0.31
N GLN A 141 -6.84 20.74 0.83
CA GLN A 141 -7.02 21.40 2.13
C GLN A 141 -5.80 22.27 2.49
N ALA A 142 -4.58 21.77 2.29
CA ALA A 142 -3.35 22.54 2.54
C ALA A 142 -3.31 23.85 1.73
N VAL A 143 -3.71 23.82 0.45
CA VAL A 143 -3.86 25.01 -0.39
C VAL A 143 -4.93 25.93 0.17
N THR A 144 -6.10 25.40 0.50
CA THR A 144 -7.25 26.18 0.99
C THR A 144 -6.95 26.85 2.33
N GLU A 145 -6.29 26.16 3.25
CA GLU A 145 -5.90 26.71 4.57
C GLU A 145 -4.99 27.92 4.43
N VAL A 146 -4.04 27.90 3.50
CA VAL A 146 -3.11 29.03 3.28
C VAL A 146 -3.81 30.17 2.51
N LYS A 147 -4.63 29.83 1.51
CA LYS A 147 -5.39 30.77 0.68
C LYS A 147 -6.54 31.43 1.46
N GLY A 148 -7.13 30.71 2.41
CA GLY A 148 -8.48 30.91 2.96
C GLY A 148 -8.86 32.24 3.60
N SER A 149 -7.93 33.15 3.86
CA SER A 149 -8.24 34.50 4.35
C SER A 149 -8.02 35.62 3.33
N MET A 150 -7.50 35.25 2.16
CA MET A 150 -7.20 36.23 1.11
C MET A 150 -8.31 36.20 0.03
N GLN A 151 -8.88 37.34 -0.28
CA GLN A 151 -9.70 37.52 -1.50
C GLN A 151 -8.76 37.49 -2.70
N THR A 152 -8.39 36.27 -3.14
CA THR A 152 -7.49 36.10 -4.28
C THR A 152 -8.27 35.72 -5.52
N ASN A 153 -8.02 36.40 -6.62
CA ASN A 153 -8.64 36.15 -7.94
C ASN A 153 -7.79 35.22 -8.81
N PHE A 154 -7.06 34.26 -8.20
CA PHE A 154 -6.23 33.31 -8.93
C PHE A 154 -6.42 31.88 -8.42
N GLY A 155 -6.21 30.92 -9.30
CA GLY A 155 -6.12 29.51 -8.95
C GLY A 155 -4.71 29.09 -8.58
N ILE A 156 -4.58 27.82 -8.21
CA ILE A 156 -3.29 27.22 -7.80
C ILE A 156 -3.06 25.94 -8.58
N SER A 157 -1.90 25.82 -9.19
CA SER A 157 -1.37 24.56 -9.71
C SER A 157 -0.44 23.92 -8.67
N VAL A 158 -0.65 22.63 -8.41
CA VAL A 158 0.20 21.81 -7.52
C VAL A 158 0.72 20.62 -8.32
N VAL A 159 2.02 20.44 -8.36
CA VAL A 159 2.67 19.27 -8.95
C VAL A 159 3.42 18.51 -7.87
N ILE A 160 3.01 17.27 -7.59
CA ILE A 160 3.70 16.40 -6.63
C ILE A 160 4.72 15.56 -7.38
N SER A 161 5.96 15.58 -6.91
CA SER A 161 7.06 14.79 -7.47
C SER A 161 7.78 14.01 -6.38
N VAL A 162 8.47 12.94 -6.76
CA VAL A 162 9.24 12.12 -5.82
C VAL A 162 10.60 11.82 -6.41
N SER A 163 11.66 12.27 -5.74
CA SER A 163 13.03 11.97 -6.15
C SER A 163 13.26 10.47 -6.15
N LYS A 164 13.81 9.94 -7.26
CA LYS A 164 14.00 8.49 -7.44
C LYS A 164 12.75 7.62 -7.29
N GLY A 165 11.55 8.23 -7.44
CA GLY A 165 10.28 7.53 -7.21
C GLY A 165 10.08 6.34 -8.15
N GLU A 166 10.61 6.37 -9.37
CA GLU A 166 10.58 5.24 -10.29
C GLU A 166 11.43 4.05 -9.80
N GLU A 167 12.63 4.33 -9.26
CA GLU A 167 13.49 3.28 -8.70
C GLU A 167 12.87 2.66 -7.44
N ILE A 168 12.29 3.49 -6.58
CA ILE A 168 11.58 3.05 -5.38
C ILE A 168 10.38 2.17 -5.77
N ALA A 169 9.61 2.58 -6.78
CA ALA A 169 8.43 1.85 -7.23
C ALA A 169 8.73 0.41 -7.67
N LYS A 170 9.90 0.15 -8.25
CA LYS A 170 10.33 -1.22 -8.64
C LYS A 170 10.37 -2.21 -7.47
N LYS A 171 10.51 -1.71 -6.24
CA LYS A 171 10.54 -2.52 -5.01
C LYS A 171 9.18 -2.62 -4.32
N THR A 172 8.13 -2.06 -4.92
CA THR A 172 6.74 -2.07 -4.41
C THR A 172 5.85 -2.94 -5.29
N ASP A 173 4.59 -3.10 -4.88
CA ASP A 173 3.57 -3.77 -5.70
C ASP A 173 3.03 -2.90 -6.85
N ASN A 174 3.46 -1.65 -6.97
CA ASN A 174 2.95 -0.69 -7.97
C ASN A 174 2.98 -1.24 -9.40
N PRO A 175 4.09 -1.81 -9.93
CA PRO A 175 4.11 -2.32 -11.30
C PRO A 175 3.08 -3.41 -11.52
N ARG A 176 2.89 -4.31 -10.55
CA ARG A 176 1.90 -5.39 -10.60
C ARG A 176 0.47 -4.85 -10.60
N LEU A 177 0.22 -3.80 -9.83
CA LEU A 177 -1.06 -3.11 -9.76
C LEU A 177 -1.34 -2.22 -10.98
N GLY A 178 -0.37 -2.07 -11.90
CA GLY A 178 -0.48 -1.21 -13.06
C GLY A 178 -0.28 0.27 -12.75
N ILE A 179 0.57 0.56 -11.77
CA ILE A 179 1.05 1.92 -11.49
C ILE A 179 2.49 1.99 -11.99
N LEU A 180 2.72 2.73 -13.06
CA LEU A 180 4.01 2.78 -13.76
C LEU A 180 4.66 4.16 -13.64
N GLY A 181 6.00 4.20 -13.68
CA GLY A 181 6.79 5.44 -13.68
C GLY A 181 6.99 6.10 -12.32
N GLY A 182 6.51 5.48 -11.22
CA GLY A 182 6.72 6.04 -9.89
C GLY A 182 5.91 5.38 -8.79
N ILE A 183 6.03 5.97 -7.58
CA ILE A 183 5.27 5.52 -6.41
C ILE A 183 3.85 6.09 -6.38
N SER A 184 3.01 5.51 -5.53
CA SER A 184 1.69 6.05 -5.21
C SER A 184 1.76 7.08 -4.09
N ILE A 185 0.98 8.15 -4.22
CA ILE A 185 0.71 9.08 -3.12
C ILE A 185 -0.55 8.61 -2.41
N LEU A 186 -0.37 7.94 -1.27
CA LEU A 186 -1.43 7.23 -0.55
C LEU A 186 -1.40 7.47 0.96
N GLY A 187 -2.43 6.97 1.64
CA GLY A 187 -2.60 7.02 3.08
C GLY A 187 -4.02 7.43 3.44
N THR A 188 -4.72 6.62 4.24
CA THR A 188 -6.10 6.86 4.65
C THR A 188 -6.22 7.61 5.97
N THR A 189 -5.19 7.48 6.81
CA THR A 189 -5.15 8.09 8.16
C THR A 189 -4.14 9.21 8.27
N GLY A 190 -3.21 9.31 7.30
CA GLY A 190 -2.04 10.18 7.34
C GLY A 190 -0.85 9.60 8.13
N ILE A 191 -1.07 8.55 8.92
CA ILE A 191 -0.07 7.93 9.79
C ILE A 191 0.27 6.53 9.27
N VAL A 192 1.54 6.18 9.28
CA VAL A 192 2.04 4.81 9.11
C VAL A 192 2.13 4.16 10.48
N ILE A 193 1.47 3.02 10.61
CA ILE A 193 1.53 2.20 11.82
C ILE A 193 2.39 0.97 11.49
N PRO A 194 3.53 0.77 12.16
CA PRO A 194 4.43 -0.33 11.86
C PRO A 194 3.75 -1.70 11.92
N TYR A 195 4.03 -2.53 10.91
CA TYR A 195 3.46 -3.88 10.77
C TYR A 195 1.93 -3.92 10.82
N SER A 196 1.28 -2.93 10.22
CA SER A 196 -0.18 -2.83 10.18
C SER A 196 -0.82 -3.97 9.39
N THR A 197 -1.49 -4.87 10.10
CA THR A 197 -2.24 -5.98 9.50
C THR A 197 -3.43 -5.49 8.66
N SER A 198 -4.05 -4.38 9.05
CA SER A 198 -5.13 -3.75 8.28
C SER A 198 -4.63 -3.15 6.96
N SER A 199 -3.42 -2.59 6.94
CA SER A 199 -2.79 -2.09 5.70
C SER A 199 -2.45 -3.24 4.76
N PHE A 200 -1.90 -4.34 5.29
CA PHE A 200 -1.61 -5.54 4.50
C PHE A 200 -2.89 -6.18 3.94
N ALA A 201 -3.95 -6.30 4.74
CA ALA A 201 -5.25 -6.77 4.26
C ALA A 201 -5.85 -5.85 3.16
N ALA A 202 -5.64 -4.53 3.28
CA ALA A 202 -6.07 -3.58 2.26
C ALA A 202 -5.30 -3.75 0.94
N SER A 203 -3.97 -4.04 0.97
CA SER A 203 -3.19 -4.31 -0.24
C SER A 203 -3.64 -5.60 -0.93
N ILE A 204 -3.92 -6.66 -0.17
CA ILE A 204 -4.51 -7.89 -0.72
C ILE A 204 -5.82 -7.60 -1.44
N ARG A 205 -6.73 -6.85 -0.79
CA ARG A 205 -8.01 -6.49 -1.41
C ARG A 205 -7.81 -5.70 -2.69
N GLN A 206 -6.89 -4.74 -2.70
CA GLN A 206 -6.58 -3.93 -3.86
C GLN A 206 -6.06 -4.78 -5.02
N SER A 207 -5.19 -5.76 -4.76
CA SER A 207 -4.70 -6.70 -5.77
C SER A 207 -5.83 -7.56 -6.35
N ILE A 208 -6.75 -8.05 -5.51
CA ILE A 208 -7.95 -8.78 -5.95
C ILE A 208 -8.87 -7.87 -6.78
N ASP A 209 -9.05 -6.60 -6.39
CA ASP A 209 -9.87 -5.63 -7.12
C ASP A 209 -9.30 -5.36 -8.51
N VAL A 210 -7.98 -5.25 -8.66
CA VAL A 210 -7.30 -5.10 -9.96
C VAL A 210 -7.49 -6.37 -10.80
N SER A 211 -7.22 -7.55 -10.25
CA SER A 211 -7.40 -8.84 -10.96
C SER A 211 -8.84 -9.01 -11.46
N PHE A 212 -9.81 -8.69 -10.62
CA PHE A 212 -11.23 -8.72 -11.01
C PHE A 212 -11.56 -7.72 -12.12
N ALA A 213 -11.10 -6.47 -12.00
CA ALA A 213 -11.34 -5.44 -12.99
C ALA A 213 -10.66 -5.73 -14.34
N MET A 214 -9.52 -6.44 -14.31
CA MET A 214 -8.82 -6.98 -15.47
C MET A 214 -9.50 -8.24 -16.06
N LYS A 215 -10.64 -8.67 -15.49
CA LYS A 215 -11.41 -9.85 -15.89
C LYS A 215 -10.62 -11.16 -15.79
N SER A 216 -9.72 -11.28 -14.84
CA SER A 216 -8.98 -12.51 -14.61
C SER A 216 -9.92 -13.65 -14.24
N PHE A 217 -9.82 -14.76 -15.00
CA PHE A 217 -10.58 -15.97 -14.71
C PHE A 217 -10.15 -16.64 -13.40
N CYS A 218 -8.84 -16.58 -13.12
CA CYS A 218 -8.19 -17.23 -12.00
C CYS A 218 -7.25 -16.26 -11.28
N VAL A 219 -7.13 -16.38 -9.97
CA VAL A 219 -6.09 -15.74 -9.16
C VAL A 219 -5.27 -16.79 -8.42
N VAL A 220 -3.98 -16.52 -8.22
CA VAL A 220 -3.06 -17.36 -7.45
C VAL A 220 -2.72 -16.63 -6.15
N LEU A 221 -3.20 -17.14 -5.04
CA LEU A 221 -2.98 -16.63 -3.69
C LEU A 221 -1.72 -17.29 -3.12
N THR A 222 -0.63 -16.56 -3.02
CA THR A 222 0.67 -17.09 -2.61
C THR A 222 1.01 -16.69 -1.18
N THR A 223 1.56 -17.60 -0.40
CA THR A 223 1.88 -17.34 1.01
C THR A 223 3.19 -16.57 1.22
N GLY A 224 3.87 -16.18 0.15
CA GLY A 224 5.11 -15.40 0.13
C GLY A 224 5.85 -15.54 -1.19
N GLY A 225 6.95 -14.79 -1.37
CA GLY A 225 7.68 -14.71 -2.62
C GLY A 225 8.11 -16.08 -3.17
N ARG A 226 8.77 -16.93 -2.37
CA ARG A 226 9.20 -18.27 -2.82
C ARG A 226 8.04 -19.16 -3.29
N SER A 227 6.88 -19.08 -2.65
CA SER A 227 5.71 -19.84 -3.12
C SER A 227 5.09 -19.22 -4.37
N GLU A 228 5.31 -17.94 -4.60
CA GLU A 228 4.95 -17.29 -5.86
C GLU A 228 5.88 -17.74 -6.99
N ASP A 229 7.20 -17.77 -6.74
CA ASP A 229 8.19 -18.22 -7.73
C ASP A 229 7.85 -19.64 -8.23
N PHE A 230 7.60 -20.58 -7.31
CA PHE A 230 7.17 -21.93 -7.68
C PHE A 230 5.83 -21.97 -8.42
N ALA A 231 4.88 -21.11 -8.04
CA ALA A 231 3.61 -21.06 -8.75
C ALA A 231 3.77 -20.50 -10.18
N ARG A 232 4.68 -19.55 -10.37
CA ARG A 232 5.03 -19.01 -11.68
C ARG A 232 5.72 -20.03 -12.57
N GLU A 233 6.63 -20.82 -12.01
CA GLU A 233 7.25 -21.94 -12.71
C GLU A 233 6.21 -23.00 -13.13
N LEU A 234 5.20 -23.28 -12.28
CA LEU A 234 4.19 -24.29 -12.55
C LEU A 234 3.19 -23.86 -13.62
N PHE A 235 2.80 -22.59 -13.61
CA PHE A 235 1.74 -22.09 -14.50
C PHE A 235 2.28 -21.32 -15.71
N HIS A 236 3.59 -21.03 -15.74
CA HIS A 236 4.23 -20.25 -16.82
C HIS A 236 3.40 -19.01 -17.18
N ASP A 237 3.16 -18.79 -18.48
CA ASP A 237 2.42 -17.64 -19.00
C ASP A 237 0.89 -17.81 -19.00
N ASP A 238 0.38 -18.95 -18.50
CA ASP A 238 -1.07 -19.25 -18.50
C ASP A 238 -1.85 -18.30 -17.56
N ILE A 239 -1.17 -17.72 -16.57
CA ILE A 239 -1.77 -16.81 -15.58
C ILE A 239 -1.08 -15.45 -15.65
N PRO A 240 -1.83 -14.37 -15.92
CA PRO A 240 -1.25 -13.04 -16.05
C PRO A 240 -0.68 -12.53 -14.72
N ASP A 241 0.37 -11.70 -14.80
CA ASP A 241 1.14 -11.22 -13.65
C ASP A 241 0.30 -10.57 -12.55
N HIS A 242 -0.73 -9.79 -12.92
CA HIS A 242 -1.64 -9.14 -11.97
C HIS A 242 -2.59 -10.12 -11.23
N SER A 243 -2.58 -11.39 -11.59
CA SER A 243 -3.37 -12.44 -10.91
C SER A 243 -2.59 -13.16 -9.80
N TYR A 244 -1.29 -12.94 -9.67
CA TYR A 244 -0.52 -13.44 -8.54
C TYR A 244 -0.60 -12.47 -7.37
N ILE A 245 -1.09 -12.92 -6.23
CA ILE A 245 -1.39 -12.09 -5.06
C ILE A 245 -0.71 -12.69 -3.83
N GLN A 246 0.23 -11.95 -3.24
CA GLN A 246 0.86 -12.35 -2.00
C GLN A 246 -0.06 -12.07 -0.81
N ILE A 247 -0.49 -13.14 -0.15
CA ILE A 247 -1.46 -13.08 0.95
C ILE A 247 -0.84 -13.30 2.33
N GLY A 248 0.45 -13.67 2.40
CA GLY A 248 1.10 -13.99 3.66
C GLY A 248 0.35 -15.06 4.46
N ASP A 249 -0.16 -14.66 5.61
CA ASP A 249 -0.94 -15.52 6.50
C ASP A 249 -2.46 -15.30 6.43
N PHE A 250 -2.94 -14.42 5.54
CA PHE A 250 -4.33 -13.96 5.45
C PHE A 250 -5.21 -14.82 4.54
N VAL A 251 -5.09 -16.15 4.60
CA VAL A 251 -5.78 -17.08 3.69
C VAL A 251 -7.30 -16.93 3.74
N GLY A 252 -7.88 -17.03 4.94
CA GLY A 252 -9.33 -16.95 5.10
C GLY A 252 -9.91 -15.61 4.65
N TYR A 253 -9.18 -14.51 4.90
CA TYR A 253 -9.55 -13.19 4.39
C TYR A 253 -9.52 -13.15 2.86
N SER A 254 -8.42 -13.60 2.26
CA SER A 254 -8.20 -13.54 0.81
C SER A 254 -9.21 -14.37 0.04
N VAL A 255 -9.48 -15.60 0.49
CA VAL A 255 -10.50 -16.47 -0.13
C VAL A 255 -11.89 -15.82 -0.04
N ARG A 256 -12.23 -15.23 1.10
CA ARG A 256 -13.51 -14.51 1.25
C ARG A 256 -13.59 -13.30 0.31
N GLN A 257 -12.51 -12.54 0.14
CA GLN A 257 -12.49 -11.42 -0.81
C GLN A 257 -12.67 -11.90 -2.26
N CYS A 258 -12.03 -13.00 -2.64
CA CYS A 258 -12.25 -13.63 -3.96
C CYS A 258 -13.72 -14.04 -4.15
N ALA A 259 -14.34 -14.67 -3.15
CA ALA A 259 -15.74 -15.07 -3.19
C ALA A 259 -16.69 -13.86 -3.30
N ASN A 260 -16.46 -12.80 -2.50
CA ASN A 260 -17.24 -11.56 -2.55
C ASN A 260 -17.17 -10.89 -3.94
N LYS A 261 -16.02 -10.98 -4.61
CA LYS A 261 -15.81 -10.48 -5.98
C LYS A 261 -16.26 -11.44 -7.06
N LYS A 262 -16.74 -12.66 -6.70
CA LYS A 262 -17.13 -13.71 -7.65
C LYS A 262 -15.99 -14.10 -8.60
N ILE A 263 -14.75 -14.12 -8.12
CA ILE A 263 -13.61 -14.70 -8.85
C ILE A 263 -13.91 -16.18 -9.06
N LYS A 264 -13.83 -16.64 -10.30
CA LYS A 264 -14.26 -18.01 -10.68
C LYS A 264 -13.36 -19.09 -10.10
N LYS A 265 -12.04 -18.85 -10.06
CA LYS A 265 -11.05 -19.80 -9.56
C LYS A 265 -10.00 -19.08 -8.71
N ALA A 266 -9.77 -19.57 -7.50
CA ALA A 266 -8.66 -19.14 -6.65
C ALA A 266 -7.78 -20.36 -6.36
N ILE A 267 -6.52 -20.28 -6.71
CA ILE A 267 -5.50 -21.28 -6.42
C ILE A 267 -4.71 -20.77 -5.22
N VAL A 268 -4.48 -21.62 -4.24
CA VAL A 268 -3.62 -21.30 -3.10
C VAL A 268 -2.30 -22.02 -3.26
N ALA A 269 -1.20 -21.27 -3.28
CA ALA A 269 0.15 -21.81 -3.35
C ALA A 269 0.92 -21.48 -2.07
N GLY A 270 1.54 -22.50 -1.47
CA GLY A 270 2.28 -22.37 -0.23
C GLY A 270 3.08 -23.61 0.10
N PHE A 271 4.00 -23.48 1.05
CA PHE A 271 4.74 -24.63 1.58
C PHE A 271 3.85 -25.49 2.47
N ILE A 272 4.21 -26.78 2.55
CA ILE A 272 3.43 -27.83 3.20
C ILE A 272 2.95 -27.45 4.62
N GLY A 273 3.79 -26.79 5.43
CA GLY A 273 3.41 -26.39 6.79
C GLY A 273 2.25 -25.38 6.83
N LYS A 274 2.19 -24.45 5.88
CA LYS A 274 1.04 -23.54 5.78
C LYS A 274 -0.19 -24.23 5.17
N LEU A 275 0.01 -25.09 4.17
CA LEU A 275 -1.06 -25.86 3.53
C LEU A 275 -1.71 -26.82 4.53
N THR A 276 -0.93 -27.49 5.40
CA THR A 276 -1.44 -28.34 6.49
C THR A 276 -2.36 -27.56 7.42
N LYS A 277 -1.94 -26.36 7.86
CA LYS A 277 -2.77 -25.49 8.71
C LYS A 277 -4.08 -25.12 8.01
N MET A 278 -4.04 -24.82 6.72
CA MET A 278 -5.23 -24.53 5.93
C MET A 278 -6.16 -25.72 5.82
N ALA A 279 -5.61 -26.93 5.60
CA ALA A 279 -6.37 -28.18 5.57
C ALA A 279 -7.05 -28.49 6.91
N MET A 280 -6.47 -28.05 8.02
CA MET A 280 -7.06 -28.10 9.36
C MET A 280 -8.13 -27.01 9.59
N GLY A 281 -8.45 -26.18 8.59
CA GLY A 281 -9.42 -25.10 8.71
C GLY A 281 -8.92 -23.80 9.33
N VAL A 282 -7.60 -23.66 9.51
CA VAL A 282 -6.99 -22.45 10.07
C VAL A 282 -7.10 -21.29 9.07
N LYS A 283 -7.81 -20.24 9.43
CA LYS A 283 -8.08 -19.07 8.56
C LYS A 283 -6.90 -18.09 8.49
N GLN A 284 -6.03 -18.12 9.50
CA GLN A 284 -4.83 -17.30 9.58
C GLN A 284 -3.65 -18.15 10.05
N THR A 285 -2.65 -18.31 9.20
CA THR A 285 -1.58 -19.31 9.35
C THR A 285 -0.33 -18.81 10.09
N HIS A 286 -0.41 -17.61 10.69
CA HIS A 286 0.73 -17.02 11.41
C HIS A 286 1.19 -17.91 12.58
N VAL A 287 2.51 -18.08 12.72
CA VAL A 287 3.15 -19.01 13.68
C VAL A 287 2.75 -18.75 15.15
N LYS A 288 2.46 -17.50 15.52
CA LYS A 288 2.04 -17.15 16.89
C LYS A 288 0.62 -17.60 17.24
N GLY A 289 -0.20 -17.90 16.25
CA GLY A 289 -1.63 -18.24 16.45
C GLY A 289 -2.00 -19.63 15.93
N SER A 290 -1.07 -20.36 15.32
CA SER A 290 -1.34 -21.68 14.75
C SER A 290 -0.08 -22.54 14.66
N HIS A 291 -0.22 -23.84 14.91
CA HIS A 291 0.84 -24.81 14.79
C HIS A 291 0.49 -25.84 13.70
N VAL A 292 1.52 -26.46 13.14
CA VAL A 292 1.34 -27.62 12.26
C VAL A 292 1.10 -28.82 13.15
N ASP A 293 0.00 -29.52 12.92
CA ASP A 293 -0.28 -30.81 13.56
C ASP A 293 0.32 -31.91 12.70
N MET A 294 1.37 -32.54 13.21
CA MET A 294 2.12 -33.58 12.50
C MET A 294 1.35 -34.90 12.48
N ASP A 295 0.49 -35.17 13.48
CA ASP A 295 -0.41 -36.32 13.48
C ASP A 295 -1.47 -36.19 12.40
N PHE A 296 -2.07 -34.98 12.26
CA PHE A 296 -2.97 -34.66 11.15
C PHE A 296 -2.30 -34.88 9.80
N LEU A 297 -1.06 -34.37 9.63
CA LEU A 297 -0.32 -34.52 8.36
C LEU A 297 -0.01 -36.00 8.08
N GLY A 298 0.41 -36.77 9.08
CA GLY A 298 0.63 -38.21 8.95
C GLY A 298 -0.64 -38.97 8.59
N HIS A 299 -1.79 -38.60 9.20
CA HIS A 299 -3.08 -39.18 8.84
C HIS A 299 -3.48 -38.88 7.39
N MET A 300 -3.24 -37.64 6.93
CA MET A 300 -3.48 -37.29 5.52
C MET A 300 -2.57 -38.06 4.57
N ALA A 301 -1.30 -38.26 4.91
CA ALA A 301 -0.38 -39.07 4.12
C ALA A 301 -0.85 -40.52 3.99
N SER A 302 -1.29 -41.14 5.09
CA SER A 302 -1.89 -42.49 5.09
C SER A 302 -3.11 -42.56 4.18
N ARG A 303 -4.01 -41.58 4.24
CA ARG A 303 -5.18 -41.51 3.33
C ARG A 303 -4.80 -41.37 1.85
N CYS A 304 -3.63 -40.83 1.58
CA CYS A 304 -3.07 -40.72 0.23
C CYS A 304 -2.25 -41.96 -0.20
N GLY A 305 -2.23 -43.01 0.63
CA GLY A 305 -1.57 -44.28 0.31
C GLY A 305 -0.11 -44.36 0.76
N ALA A 306 0.36 -43.47 1.62
CA ALA A 306 1.71 -43.61 2.19
C ALA A 306 1.78 -44.83 3.13
N GLY A 307 2.90 -45.58 3.04
CA GLY A 307 3.16 -46.71 3.93
C GLY A 307 3.45 -46.27 5.38
N ASP A 308 3.32 -47.20 6.33
CA ASP A 308 3.41 -46.94 7.76
C ASP A 308 4.76 -46.32 8.18
N GLU A 309 5.85 -46.68 7.52
CA GLU A 309 7.15 -46.08 7.75
C GLU A 309 7.16 -44.56 7.47
N ILE A 310 6.63 -44.15 6.31
CA ILE A 310 6.53 -42.73 5.95
C ILE A 310 5.59 -42.00 6.91
N VAL A 311 4.47 -42.60 7.28
CA VAL A 311 3.51 -41.99 8.23
C VAL A 311 4.18 -41.78 9.59
N THR A 312 4.96 -42.77 10.07
CA THR A 312 5.72 -42.66 11.31
C THR A 312 6.78 -41.58 11.26
N MET A 313 7.54 -41.50 10.16
CA MET A 313 8.51 -40.43 9.93
C MET A 313 7.87 -39.03 9.97
N ILE A 314 6.72 -38.87 9.34
CA ILE A 314 5.99 -37.59 9.37
C ILE A 314 5.60 -37.24 10.80
N LYS A 315 4.99 -38.17 11.54
CA LYS A 315 4.49 -37.92 12.90
C LYS A 315 5.61 -37.59 13.90
N THR A 316 6.78 -38.13 13.70
CA THR A 316 7.96 -37.93 14.58
C THR A 316 8.82 -36.76 14.15
N ALA A 317 8.55 -36.14 12.99
CA ALA A 317 9.32 -35.01 12.50
C ALA A 317 9.04 -33.72 13.30
N ASN A 318 10.12 -32.97 13.58
CA ASN A 318 10.01 -31.71 14.32
C ASN A 318 9.37 -30.58 13.51
N THR A 319 9.34 -30.67 12.20
CA THR A 319 8.78 -29.65 11.29
C THR A 319 8.24 -30.32 10.02
N ALA A 320 7.26 -29.66 9.38
CA ALA A 320 6.76 -30.07 8.06
C ALA A 320 7.65 -29.60 6.89
N ARG A 321 8.95 -29.47 7.12
CA ARG A 321 9.93 -29.08 6.10
C ARG A 321 10.67 -30.29 5.59
#